data_87d94d08b96de1fa74aa17441853fd25
#
_entry.id   87d94d08b96de1fa74aa17441853fd25
#
_cell.length_a   1.000
_cell.length_b   1.000
_cell.length_c   1.000
_cell.angle_alpha   90.00
_cell.angle_beta   90.00
_cell.angle_gamma   90.00
#
_symmetry.space_group_name_H-M   'P 1'
#
loop_
_entity.id
_entity.type
_entity.pdbx_description
1 polymer ?
#
loop_
_entity_poly.entity_id
_entity_poly.type
_entity_poly.pdbx_seq_one_letter_code
_entity_poly.pdbx_strand_id
1 'polypeptide(L)'
;MSATIAAIANLKGGVGKSTTTLMLADGLAYYYGANVLVVDFDPQANSSQMLLTDRGLQMEFKQGTGVQQLIHQYMDNQAPNIANLILPNAVTLEELRRAEERDERNGWISILPAHTQLRLTEMELEEKVYSKGMAPSRLASYLAGHLEKAIEPLAGLYDVILIDTPPYLSPIARAGLAIANTYVTPTLADSVSIWGTKQFTDWVTAEVTPHLASRNFVVITRFKNTRYARNAENELKEIYLKDRTFGPTIPESVQALSAMDRPDLDSYDSMRGKYGRLRNEVKRLAESFANFLAKRSSGDAPTMLRD
;
A
#
# COMPACT_ATOMS: atom_id res chain seq x y z
N MET A 1 4.74 19.62 -5.65
CA MET A 1 4.74 18.97 -4.33
C MET A 1 5.13 17.53 -4.52
N SER A 2 5.89 16.92 -3.63
CA SER A 2 6.23 15.50 -3.72
C SER A 2 5.06 14.64 -3.22
N ALA A 3 4.79 13.51 -3.91
CA ALA A 3 3.80 12.54 -3.45
C ALA A 3 4.15 12.01 -2.05
N THR A 4 3.15 11.74 -1.22
CA THR A 4 3.37 11.02 0.04
C THR A 4 3.48 9.52 -0.23
N ILE A 5 4.61 8.91 0.13
CA ILE A 5 4.84 7.46 0.00
C ILE A 5 4.48 6.79 1.33
N ALA A 6 3.52 5.87 1.30
CA ALA A 6 3.09 5.10 2.47
C ALA A 6 3.23 3.60 2.20
N ALA A 7 4.05 2.89 2.99
CA ALA A 7 4.18 1.45 2.90
C ALA A 7 3.14 0.75 3.80
N ILE A 8 2.39 -0.20 3.26
CA ILE A 8 1.46 -1.01 4.04
C ILE A 8 2.16 -2.31 4.40
N ALA A 9 2.58 -2.45 5.66
CA ALA A 9 3.51 -3.48 6.07
C ALA A 9 3.18 -4.12 7.42
N ASN A 10 3.32 -5.42 7.49
CA ASN A 10 3.34 -6.25 8.70
C ASN A 10 3.88 -7.63 8.34
N LEU A 11 4.69 -8.23 9.22
CA LEU A 11 5.26 -9.58 9.02
C LEU A 11 4.24 -10.70 9.17
N LYS A 12 3.11 -10.44 9.80
CA LYS A 12 2.03 -11.42 9.94
C LYS A 12 1.22 -11.50 8.65
N GLY A 13 1.07 -12.73 8.13
CA GLY A 13 0.18 -13.02 7.01
C GLY A 13 -1.30 -12.92 7.41
N GLY A 14 -2.18 -12.59 6.45
CA GLY A 14 -3.63 -12.58 6.67
C GLY A 14 -4.17 -11.43 7.54
N VAL A 15 -3.37 -10.42 7.86
CA VAL A 15 -3.80 -9.23 8.63
C VAL A 15 -4.50 -8.17 7.77
N GLY A 16 -4.73 -8.42 6.48
CA GLY A 16 -5.46 -7.53 5.60
C GLY A 16 -4.63 -6.38 5.01
N LYS A 17 -3.34 -6.58 4.72
CA LYS A 17 -2.50 -5.57 4.07
C LYS A 17 -3.09 -5.08 2.76
N SER A 18 -3.24 -5.95 1.77
CA SER A 18 -3.79 -5.61 0.44
C SER A 18 -5.21 -5.04 0.53
N THR A 19 -6.05 -5.60 1.43
CA THR A 19 -7.38 -5.06 1.71
C THR A 19 -7.33 -3.63 2.23
N THR A 20 -6.41 -3.33 3.16
CA THR A 20 -6.22 -1.98 3.69
C THR A 20 -5.68 -1.04 2.62
N THR A 21 -4.76 -1.51 1.77
CA THR A 21 -4.24 -0.77 0.62
C THR A 21 -5.38 -0.32 -0.30
N LEU A 22 -6.27 -1.25 -0.67
CA LEU A 22 -7.41 -0.91 -1.52
C LEU A 22 -8.43 0.01 -0.85
N MET A 23 -8.75 -0.25 0.43
CA MET A 23 -9.65 0.62 1.18
C MET A 23 -9.11 2.06 1.27
N LEU A 24 -7.80 2.22 1.44
CA LEU A 24 -7.15 3.54 1.43
C LEU A 24 -7.19 4.15 0.03
N ALA A 25 -6.84 3.38 -1.02
CA ALA A 25 -6.85 3.87 -2.39
C ALA A 25 -8.25 4.36 -2.81
N ASP A 26 -9.27 3.51 -2.66
CA ASP A 26 -10.66 3.87 -2.98
C ASP A 26 -11.16 5.04 -2.11
N GLY A 27 -10.86 5.02 -0.81
CA GLY A 27 -11.31 6.06 0.10
C GLY A 27 -10.68 7.41 -0.17
N LEU A 28 -9.39 7.46 -0.47
CA LEU A 28 -8.67 8.69 -0.80
C LEU A 28 -9.10 9.23 -2.16
N ALA A 29 -9.21 8.37 -3.18
CA ALA A 29 -9.68 8.80 -4.49
C ALA A 29 -11.13 9.30 -4.43
N TYR A 30 -12.03 8.55 -3.78
CA TYR A 30 -13.47 8.86 -3.78
C TYR A 30 -13.85 10.04 -2.88
N TYR A 31 -13.32 10.11 -1.65
CA TYR A 31 -13.73 11.14 -0.68
C TYR A 31 -12.87 12.39 -0.70
N TYR A 32 -11.64 12.31 -1.23
CA TYR A 32 -10.67 13.42 -1.22
C TYR A 32 -10.20 13.84 -2.61
N GLY A 33 -10.66 13.16 -3.68
CA GLY A 33 -10.23 13.46 -5.04
C GLY A 33 -8.73 13.26 -5.24
N ALA A 34 -8.12 12.36 -4.46
CA ALA A 34 -6.69 12.13 -4.52
C ALA A 34 -6.30 11.22 -5.69
N ASN A 35 -5.19 11.55 -6.35
CA ASN A 35 -4.56 10.70 -7.34
C ASN A 35 -3.66 9.70 -6.63
N VAL A 36 -4.01 8.43 -6.67
CA VAL A 36 -3.34 7.36 -5.91
C VAL A 36 -2.62 6.40 -6.85
N LEU A 37 -1.34 6.15 -6.57
CA LEU A 37 -0.61 5.04 -7.17
C LEU A 37 -0.52 3.89 -6.16
N VAL A 38 -0.99 2.72 -6.53
CA VAL A 38 -0.74 1.47 -5.81
C VAL A 38 0.48 0.80 -6.41
N VAL A 39 1.45 0.42 -5.59
CA VAL A 39 2.64 -0.34 -5.98
C VAL A 39 2.57 -1.68 -5.24
N ASP A 40 2.45 -2.77 -5.99
CA ASP A 40 2.31 -4.10 -5.40
C ASP A 40 3.66 -4.81 -5.36
N PHE A 41 4.25 -4.96 -4.18
CA PHE A 41 5.50 -5.69 -3.96
C PHE A 41 5.27 -7.10 -3.40
N ASP A 42 4.01 -7.55 -3.27
CA ASP A 42 3.71 -8.90 -2.82
C ASP A 42 3.69 -9.88 -4.01
N PRO A 43 4.52 -10.95 -4.01
CA PRO A 43 4.47 -11.98 -5.05
C PRO A 43 3.13 -12.72 -5.13
N GLN A 44 2.27 -12.59 -4.12
CA GLN A 44 0.89 -13.09 -4.21
C GLN A 44 0.02 -12.23 -5.13
N ALA A 45 0.46 -11.02 -5.48
CA ALA A 45 -0.19 -10.08 -6.38
C ALA A 45 -1.67 -9.78 -6.02
N ASN A 46 -1.99 -9.79 -4.72
CA ASN A 46 -3.37 -9.61 -4.27
C ASN A 46 -3.93 -8.23 -4.65
N SER A 47 -3.19 -7.16 -4.42
CA SER A 47 -3.60 -5.80 -4.81
C SER A 47 -3.75 -5.68 -6.32
N SER A 48 -2.87 -6.35 -7.08
CA SER A 48 -2.92 -6.38 -8.54
C SER A 48 -4.17 -7.11 -9.05
N GLN A 49 -4.47 -8.30 -8.52
CA GLN A 49 -5.68 -9.06 -8.89
C GLN A 49 -6.96 -8.29 -8.55
N MET A 50 -6.99 -7.66 -7.38
CA MET A 50 -8.15 -6.89 -6.92
C MET A 50 -8.43 -5.65 -7.78
N LEU A 51 -7.41 -5.03 -8.38
CA LEU A 51 -7.55 -3.85 -9.22
C LEU A 51 -7.71 -4.18 -10.71
N LEU A 52 -7.08 -5.25 -11.21
CA LEU A 52 -6.99 -5.53 -12.65
C LEU A 52 -7.82 -6.72 -13.12
N THR A 53 -8.36 -7.54 -12.24
CA THR A 53 -8.85 -8.88 -12.53
C THR A 53 -7.75 -9.85 -13.02
N ASP A 54 -7.99 -11.15 -12.98
CA ASP A 54 -7.02 -12.17 -13.44
C ASP A 54 -6.70 -12.02 -14.93
N ARG A 55 -7.71 -11.74 -15.74
CA ARG A 55 -7.54 -11.57 -17.19
C ARG A 55 -6.74 -10.32 -17.53
N GLY A 56 -7.04 -9.20 -16.87
CA GLY A 56 -6.30 -7.95 -17.03
C GLY A 56 -4.84 -8.13 -16.65
N LEU A 57 -4.57 -8.73 -15.49
CA LEU A 57 -3.22 -8.99 -15.00
C LEU A 57 -2.40 -9.88 -15.95
N GLN A 58 -3.01 -10.95 -16.51
CA GLN A 58 -2.34 -11.81 -17.48
C GLN A 58 -2.02 -11.10 -18.80
N MET A 59 -2.90 -10.21 -19.25
CA MET A 59 -2.66 -9.42 -20.47
C MET A 59 -1.50 -8.45 -20.27
N GLU A 60 -1.48 -7.74 -19.14
CA GLU A 60 -0.44 -6.77 -18.82
C GLU A 60 0.92 -7.43 -18.60
N PHE A 61 0.95 -8.60 -17.96
CA PHE A 61 2.17 -9.37 -17.81
C PHE A 61 2.80 -9.75 -19.15
N LYS A 62 1.98 -10.14 -20.16
CA LYS A 62 2.47 -10.41 -21.52
C LYS A 62 3.02 -9.19 -22.23
N GLN A 63 2.60 -7.99 -21.84
CA GLN A 63 3.10 -6.72 -22.38
C GLN A 63 4.39 -6.25 -21.70
N GLY A 64 4.88 -6.95 -20.67
CA GLY A 64 6.11 -6.62 -19.96
C GLY A 64 5.97 -5.40 -19.06
N THR A 65 4.84 -5.24 -18.39
CA THR A 65 4.59 -4.20 -17.39
C THR A 65 4.85 -4.69 -15.95
N GLY A 66 4.81 -3.79 -14.98
CA GLY A 66 4.85 -4.12 -13.57
C GLY A 66 6.24 -4.18 -12.93
N VAL A 67 6.23 -4.62 -11.66
CA VAL A 67 7.41 -4.62 -10.78
C VAL A 67 8.53 -5.51 -11.29
N GLN A 68 8.21 -6.67 -11.88
CA GLN A 68 9.23 -7.57 -12.44
C GLN A 68 10.05 -6.89 -13.52
N GLN A 69 9.38 -6.16 -14.42
CA GLN A 69 10.07 -5.43 -15.50
C GLN A 69 10.94 -4.31 -14.93
N LEU A 70 10.51 -3.64 -13.88
CA LEU A 70 11.33 -2.65 -13.17
C LEU A 70 12.60 -3.30 -12.62
N ILE A 71 12.50 -4.49 -12.01
CA ILE A 71 13.67 -5.25 -11.52
C ILE A 71 14.58 -5.68 -12.66
N HIS A 72 14.03 -6.15 -13.79
CA HIS A 72 14.83 -6.50 -14.97
C HIS A 72 15.59 -5.29 -15.52
N GLN A 73 14.96 -4.11 -15.59
CA GLN A 73 15.66 -2.87 -15.98
C GLN A 73 16.85 -2.57 -15.05
N TYR A 74 16.70 -2.78 -13.73
CA TYR A 74 17.81 -2.63 -12.80
C TYR A 74 18.92 -3.66 -13.02
N MET A 75 18.54 -4.93 -13.25
CA MET A 75 19.51 -5.99 -13.54
C MET A 75 20.34 -5.72 -14.78
N ASP A 76 19.75 -5.08 -15.78
CA ASP A 76 20.38 -4.77 -17.07
C ASP A 76 21.04 -3.39 -17.12
N ASN A 77 21.14 -2.69 -15.97
CA ASN A 77 21.65 -1.33 -15.85
C ASN A 77 20.95 -0.33 -16.77
N GLN A 78 19.68 -0.57 -17.10
CA GLN A 78 18.86 0.37 -17.86
C GLN A 78 18.35 1.48 -16.94
N ALA A 79 18.14 2.68 -17.48
CA ALA A 79 17.46 3.72 -16.75
C ALA A 79 16.00 3.29 -16.50
N PRO A 80 15.52 3.27 -15.25
CA PRO A 80 14.16 2.82 -14.96
C PRO A 80 13.15 3.79 -15.56
N ASN A 81 12.25 3.27 -16.40
CA ASN A 81 11.11 4.02 -16.92
C ASN A 81 9.84 3.51 -16.28
N ILE A 82 9.66 3.85 -15.01
CA ILE A 82 8.52 3.36 -14.20
C ILE A 82 7.19 3.82 -14.78
N ALA A 83 7.12 4.99 -15.41
CA ALA A 83 5.89 5.54 -15.98
C ALA A 83 5.27 4.62 -17.04
N ASN A 84 6.11 3.95 -17.85
CA ASN A 84 5.64 2.99 -18.85
C ASN A 84 5.23 1.63 -18.27
N LEU A 85 5.51 1.40 -17.01
CA LEU A 85 5.19 0.14 -16.30
C LEU A 85 3.91 0.26 -15.46
N ILE A 86 3.43 1.49 -15.26
CA ILE A 86 2.22 1.80 -14.50
C ILE A 86 1.00 1.69 -15.41
N LEU A 87 -0.03 1.04 -14.90
CA LEU A 87 -1.33 0.96 -15.54
C LEU A 87 -2.22 2.07 -14.98
N PRO A 88 -2.60 3.04 -15.81
CA PRO A 88 -3.52 4.10 -15.39
C PRO A 88 -4.94 3.57 -15.27
N ASN A 89 -5.79 4.30 -14.56
CA ASN A 89 -7.24 4.03 -14.46
C ASN A 89 -7.59 2.63 -13.96
N ALA A 90 -6.79 2.10 -13.02
CA ALA A 90 -7.07 0.85 -12.32
C ALA A 90 -8.23 1.01 -11.31
N VAL A 91 -9.27 1.76 -11.69
CA VAL A 91 -10.41 2.12 -10.86
C VAL A 91 -11.45 1.01 -10.92
N THR A 92 -11.82 0.49 -9.77
CA THR A 92 -12.86 -0.54 -9.64
C THR A 92 -14.26 0.04 -9.34
N LEU A 93 -14.40 1.36 -9.26
CA LEU A 93 -15.65 2.07 -9.00
C LEU A 93 -16.10 2.84 -10.24
N GLU A 94 -17.27 2.48 -10.78
CA GLU A 94 -17.85 3.14 -11.93
C GLU A 94 -18.19 4.63 -11.66
N GLU A 95 -18.52 4.96 -10.41
CA GLU A 95 -18.71 6.35 -9.98
C GLU A 95 -17.45 7.20 -10.23
N LEU A 96 -16.26 6.70 -9.97
CA LEU A 96 -15.00 7.41 -10.23
C LEU A 96 -14.73 7.54 -11.73
N ARG A 97 -14.97 6.50 -12.53
CA ARG A 97 -14.83 6.56 -14.00
C ARG A 97 -15.75 7.61 -14.63
N ARG A 98 -17.02 7.62 -14.25
CA ARG A 98 -18.00 8.59 -14.79
C ARG A 98 -17.71 10.02 -14.39
N ALA A 99 -17.08 10.22 -13.25
CA ALA A 99 -16.69 11.55 -12.81
C ALA A 99 -15.48 12.07 -13.61
N GLU A 100 -14.52 11.21 -13.95
CA GLU A 100 -13.43 11.55 -14.86
C GLU A 100 -13.96 11.98 -16.23
N GLU A 101 -14.95 11.26 -16.79
CA GLU A 101 -15.59 11.60 -18.06
C GLU A 101 -16.32 12.96 -18.04
N ARG A 102 -16.71 13.45 -16.86
CA ARG A 102 -17.40 14.74 -16.67
C ARG A 102 -16.48 15.90 -16.29
N ASP A 103 -15.16 15.65 -16.22
CA ASP A 103 -14.17 16.63 -15.73
C ASP A 103 -14.49 17.12 -14.28
N GLU A 104 -15.19 16.29 -13.51
CA GLU A 104 -15.42 16.54 -12.09
C GLU A 104 -14.15 16.25 -11.30
N ARG A 105 -13.85 17.04 -10.25
CA ARG A 105 -12.70 16.81 -9.36
C ARG A 105 -12.87 15.51 -8.58
N ASN A 106 -12.50 14.40 -9.19
CA ASN A 106 -12.37 13.11 -8.54
C ASN A 106 -10.96 12.59 -8.74
N GLY A 107 -10.47 11.87 -7.74
CA GLY A 107 -9.19 11.21 -7.83
C GLY A 107 -9.24 9.98 -8.72
N TRP A 108 -8.09 9.52 -9.15
CA TRP A 108 -7.94 8.27 -9.89
C TRP A 108 -6.99 7.33 -9.15
N ILE A 109 -7.05 6.06 -9.54
CA ILE A 109 -6.15 5.03 -9.03
C ILE A 109 -5.38 4.46 -10.22
N SER A 110 -4.06 4.41 -10.09
CA SER A 110 -3.16 3.70 -10.99
C SER A 110 -2.46 2.58 -10.23
N ILE A 111 -1.92 1.60 -10.95
CA ILE A 111 -1.17 0.50 -10.32
C ILE A 111 0.12 0.20 -11.06
N LEU A 112 1.20 -0.02 -10.29
CA LEU A 112 2.38 -0.77 -10.71
C LEU A 112 2.19 -2.21 -10.24
N PRO A 113 1.75 -3.14 -11.11
CA PRO A 113 1.30 -4.45 -10.66
C PRO A 113 2.45 -5.41 -10.38
N ALA A 114 2.21 -6.37 -9.48
CA ALA A 114 3.02 -7.55 -9.33
C ALA A 114 2.44 -8.75 -10.11
N HIS A 115 3.26 -9.77 -10.27
CA HIS A 115 2.84 -11.08 -10.76
C HIS A 115 3.44 -12.18 -9.87
N THR A 116 2.84 -13.35 -9.88
CA THR A 116 3.29 -14.50 -9.07
C THR A 116 4.74 -14.92 -9.30
N GLN A 117 5.34 -14.55 -10.44
CA GLN A 117 6.76 -14.77 -10.71
C GLN A 117 7.69 -13.74 -10.04
N LEU A 118 7.16 -12.73 -9.35
CA LEU A 118 7.99 -11.70 -8.70
C LEU A 118 9.04 -12.31 -7.77
N ARG A 119 8.70 -13.37 -7.05
CA ARG A 119 9.65 -14.05 -6.17
C ARG A 119 10.84 -14.66 -6.92
N LEU A 120 10.61 -15.23 -8.10
CA LEU A 120 11.69 -15.76 -8.95
C LEU A 120 12.58 -14.62 -9.45
N THR A 121 11.99 -13.52 -9.88
CA THR A 121 12.72 -12.31 -10.31
C THR A 121 13.58 -11.72 -9.18
N GLU A 122 13.06 -11.70 -7.95
CA GLU A 122 13.86 -11.30 -6.76
C GLU A 122 15.08 -12.22 -6.55
N MET A 123 14.89 -13.54 -6.68
CA MET A 123 15.98 -14.51 -6.53
C MET A 123 17.04 -14.33 -7.63
N GLU A 124 16.64 -14.12 -8.87
CA GLU A 124 17.55 -13.82 -9.99
C GLU A 124 18.35 -12.53 -9.75
N LEU A 125 17.71 -11.49 -9.21
CA LEU A 125 18.37 -10.26 -8.83
C LEU A 125 19.41 -10.52 -7.72
N GLU A 126 19.02 -11.25 -6.65
CA GLU A 126 19.91 -11.60 -5.56
C GLU A 126 21.15 -12.35 -6.06
N GLU A 127 20.97 -13.38 -6.88
CA GLU A 127 22.05 -14.14 -7.48
C GLU A 127 22.98 -13.24 -8.33
N LYS A 128 22.42 -12.42 -9.21
CA LYS A 128 23.16 -11.53 -10.10
C LYS A 128 24.01 -10.51 -9.34
N VAL A 129 23.47 -9.90 -8.27
CA VAL A 129 24.20 -8.87 -7.52
C VAL A 129 25.18 -9.44 -6.54
N TYR A 130 24.89 -10.61 -5.93
CA TYR A 130 25.81 -11.27 -5.01
C TYR A 130 26.99 -11.90 -5.73
N SER A 131 26.78 -12.45 -6.93
CA SER A 131 27.89 -12.93 -7.79
C SER A 131 28.86 -11.83 -8.20
N LYS A 132 28.39 -10.56 -8.21
CA LYS A 132 29.22 -9.37 -8.46
C LYS A 132 29.87 -8.80 -7.18
N GLY A 133 29.76 -9.50 -6.04
CA GLY A 133 30.38 -9.12 -4.76
C GLY A 133 29.58 -8.16 -3.91
N MET A 134 28.29 -7.90 -4.21
CA MET A 134 27.44 -7.11 -3.34
C MET A 134 27.10 -7.90 -2.07
N ALA A 135 27.29 -7.29 -0.90
CA ALA A 135 26.86 -7.88 0.36
C ALA A 135 25.32 -7.87 0.46
N PRO A 136 24.69 -8.96 0.96
CA PRO A 136 23.23 -9.04 1.13
C PRO A 136 22.61 -7.87 1.91
N SER A 137 23.34 -7.37 2.91
CA SER A 137 22.93 -6.21 3.73
C SER A 137 22.80 -4.91 2.93
N ARG A 138 23.44 -4.80 1.77
CA ARG A 138 23.42 -3.60 0.92
C ARG A 138 22.32 -3.61 -0.14
N LEU A 139 21.75 -4.77 -0.46
CA LEU A 139 20.80 -4.89 -1.58
C LEU A 139 19.56 -4.03 -1.38
N ALA A 140 18.98 -4.00 -0.19
CA ALA A 140 17.80 -3.19 0.08
C ALA A 140 18.07 -1.68 -0.10
N SER A 141 19.20 -1.18 0.40
CA SER A 141 19.58 0.23 0.24
C SER A 141 19.92 0.56 -1.22
N TYR A 142 20.53 -0.38 -1.96
CA TYR A 142 20.77 -0.23 -3.39
C TYR A 142 19.45 -0.10 -4.17
N LEU A 143 18.48 -0.98 -3.90
CA LEU A 143 17.16 -0.93 -4.51
C LEU A 143 16.40 0.33 -4.11
N ALA A 144 16.49 0.78 -2.85
CA ALA A 144 15.85 2.01 -2.38
C ALA A 144 16.32 3.21 -3.21
N GLY A 145 17.62 3.38 -3.43
CA GLY A 145 18.14 4.48 -4.25
C GLY A 145 17.71 4.41 -5.73
N HIS A 146 17.43 3.22 -6.27
CA HIS A 146 16.87 3.07 -7.61
C HIS A 146 15.37 3.38 -7.65
N LEU A 147 14.61 2.94 -6.63
CA LEU A 147 13.19 3.25 -6.51
C LEU A 147 12.94 4.75 -6.34
N GLU A 148 13.73 5.45 -5.53
CA GLU A 148 13.66 6.90 -5.38
C GLU A 148 13.78 7.61 -6.72
N LYS A 149 14.82 7.27 -7.50
CA LYS A 149 15.04 7.82 -8.85
C LYS A 149 13.91 7.47 -9.82
N ALA A 150 13.33 6.26 -9.71
CA ALA A 150 12.23 5.83 -10.55
C ALA A 150 10.93 6.58 -10.23
N ILE A 151 10.69 6.89 -8.95
CA ILE A 151 9.48 7.57 -8.45
C ILE A 151 9.58 9.10 -8.64
N GLU A 152 10.77 9.69 -8.64
CA GLU A 152 10.98 11.14 -8.77
C GLU A 152 10.19 11.76 -9.94
N PRO A 153 10.16 11.18 -11.18
CA PRO A 153 9.39 11.72 -12.29
C PRO A 153 7.86 11.68 -12.07
N LEU A 154 7.39 10.91 -11.12
CA LEU A 154 5.97 10.81 -10.76
C LEU A 154 5.54 11.90 -9.77
N ALA A 155 6.49 12.68 -9.26
CA ALA A 155 6.20 13.80 -8.36
C ALA A 155 5.27 14.81 -9.05
N GLY A 156 4.14 15.11 -8.41
CA GLY A 156 3.12 16.00 -8.97
C GLY A 156 2.04 15.32 -9.83
N LEU A 157 2.22 14.05 -10.20
CA LEU A 157 1.17 13.25 -10.86
C LEU A 157 0.27 12.55 -9.82
N TYR A 158 0.85 12.13 -8.72
CA TYR A 158 0.15 11.42 -7.63
C TYR A 158 0.25 12.21 -6.33
N ASP A 159 -0.83 12.20 -5.56
CA ASP A 159 -0.87 12.76 -4.21
C ASP A 159 -0.34 11.75 -3.19
N VAL A 160 -0.67 10.47 -3.39
CA VAL A 160 -0.26 9.36 -2.51
C VAL A 160 0.22 8.17 -3.32
N ILE A 161 1.33 7.57 -2.89
CA ILE A 161 1.83 6.28 -3.39
C ILE A 161 1.70 5.28 -2.26
N LEU A 162 0.86 4.25 -2.45
CA LEU A 162 0.65 3.16 -1.49
C LEU A 162 1.46 1.95 -1.93
N ILE A 163 2.42 1.50 -1.11
CA ILE A 163 3.24 0.32 -1.39
C ILE A 163 2.70 -0.85 -0.58
N ASP A 164 2.05 -1.82 -1.23
CA ASP A 164 1.63 -3.09 -0.61
C ASP A 164 2.82 -4.04 -0.51
N THR A 165 3.11 -4.56 0.69
CA THR A 165 4.29 -5.40 0.93
C THR A 165 3.92 -6.83 1.30
N PRO A 166 4.79 -7.83 0.98
CA PRO A 166 4.59 -9.21 1.41
C PRO A 166 4.66 -9.37 2.94
N PRO A 167 4.22 -10.52 3.50
CA PRO A 167 4.34 -10.81 4.92
C PRO A 167 5.75 -11.23 5.35
N TYR A 168 6.76 -10.78 4.65
CA TYR A 168 8.19 -11.03 4.93
C TYR A 168 9.04 -9.88 4.39
N LEU A 169 10.29 -9.83 4.87
CA LEU A 169 11.21 -8.73 4.58
C LEU A 169 12.10 -9.07 3.39
N SER A 170 11.52 -9.15 2.19
CA SER A 170 12.31 -9.25 0.97
C SER A 170 13.14 -7.97 0.73
N PRO A 171 14.19 -8.03 -0.09
CA PRO A 171 14.97 -6.83 -0.42
C PRO A 171 14.12 -5.69 -0.98
N ILE A 172 13.11 -5.99 -1.84
CA ILE A 172 12.25 -4.97 -2.41
C ILE A 172 11.26 -4.39 -1.39
N ALA A 173 10.73 -5.24 -0.48
CA ALA A 173 9.85 -4.78 0.60
C ALA A 173 10.62 -3.85 1.57
N ARG A 174 11.87 -4.18 1.91
CA ARG A 174 12.76 -3.32 2.71
C ARG A 174 13.08 -2.02 1.98
N ALA A 175 13.32 -2.07 0.67
CA ALA A 175 13.54 -0.89 -0.14
C ALA A 175 12.29 0.02 -0.17
N GLY A 176 11.10 -0.54 -0.33
CA GLY A 176 9.83 0.19 -0.25
C GLY A 176 9.61 0.88 1.09
N LEU A 177 9.92 0.20 2.20
CA LEU A 177 9.90 0.81 3.54
C LEU A 177 10.94 1.93 3.69
N ALA A 178 12.14 1.76 3.13
CA ALA A 178 13.21 2.74 3.24
C ALA A 178 12.89 4.07 2.56
N ILE A 179 12.16 4.05 1.43
CA ILE A 179 11.75 5.26 0.71
C ILE A 179 10.44 5.86 1.23
N ALA A 180 9.73 5.16 2.12
CA ALA A 180 8.44 5.60 2.60
C ALA A 180 8.55 6.82 3.53
N ASN A 181 7.62 7.76 3.40
CA ASN A 181 7.45 8.87 4.34
C ASN A 181 6.73 8.44 5.62
N THR A 182 5.90 7.39 5.49
CA THR A 182 5.11 6.80 6.58
C THR A 182 4.82 5.35 6.28
N TYR A 183 4.36 4.59 7.28
CA TYR A 183 3.88 3.25 7.04
C TYR A 183 2.58 2.97 7.79
N VAL A 184 1.75 2.12 7.21
CA VAL A 184 0.49 1.65 7.76
C VAL A 184 0.69 0.21 8.22
N THR A 185 0.31 -0.09 9.45
CA THR A 185 0.44 -1.44 10.02
C THR A 185 -0.95 -2.02 10.32
N PRO A 186 -1.56 -2.75 9.37
CA PRO A 186 -2.74 -3.54 9.65
C PRO A 186 -2.41 -4.65 10.63
N THR A 187 -3.25 -4.82 11.67
CA THR A 187 -3.05 -5.82 12.73
C THR A 187 -4.38 -6.40 13.20
N LEU A 188 -4.34 -7.55 13.86
CA LEU A 188 -5.52 -8.15 14.47
C LEU A 188 -5.58 -7.78 15.95
N ALA A 189 -6.79 -7.79 16.54
CA ALA A 189 -7.00 -7.55 17.96
C ALA A 189 -6.79 -8.86 18.77
N ASP A 190 -5.57 -9.34 18.80
CA ASP A 190 -5.13 -10.47 19.62
C ASP A 190 -3.70 -10.25 20.17
N SER A 191 -3.35 -10.91 21.28
CA SER A 191 -2.08 -10.71 21.98
C SER A 191 -0.85 -11.03 21.12
N VAL A 192 -0.93 -12.03 20.27
CA VAL A 192 0.18 -12.42 19.37
C VAL A 192 0.40 -11.32 18.31
N SER A 193 -0.70 -10.75 17.79
CA SER A 193 -0.62 -9.66 16.81
C SER A 193 -0.12 -8.36 17.44
N ILE A 194 -0.50 -8.05 18.67
CA ILE A 194 0.01 -6.89 19.42
C ILE A 194 1.52 -7.00 19.59
N TRP A 195 1.98 -8.14 20.09
CA TRP A 195 3.40 -8.39 20.25
C TRP A 195 4.16 -8.29 18.92
N GLY A 196 3.66 -8.96 17.85
CA GLY A 196 4.27 -8.93 16.53
C GLY A 196 4.30 -7.53 15.91
N THR A 197 3.24 -6.73 16.10
CA THR A 197 3.19 -5.34 15.64
C THR A 197 4.24 -4.49 16.34
N LYS A 198 4.42 -4.67 17.66
CA LYS A 198 5.47 -3.97 18.42
C LYS A 198 6.85 -4.34 17.92
N GLN A 199 7.15 -5.65 17.81
CA GLN A 199 8.44 -6.13 17.30
C GLN A 199 8.74 -5.59 15.88
N PHE A 200 7.73 -5.56 15.02
CA PHE A 200 7.86 -5.01 13.68
C PHE A 200 8.17 -3.50 13.70
N THR A 201 7.46 -2.73 14.53
CA THR A 201 7.70 -1.28 14.69
C THR A 201 9.11 -1.00 15.21
N ASP A 202 9.55 -1.75 16.22
CA ASP A 202 10.89 -1.62 16.79
C ASP A 202 11.95 -1.94 15.73
N TRP A 203 11.73 -3.01 14.95
CA TRP A 203 12.62 -3.40 13.87
C TRP A 203 12.69 -2.35 12.74
N VAL A 204 11.55 -1.81 12.27
CA VAL A 204 11.53 -0.75 11.25
C VAL A 204 12.36 0.45 11.71
N THR A 205 12.23 0.82 12.97
CA THR A 205 12.94 1.96 13.56
C THR A 205 14.45 1.71 13.64
N ALA A 206 14.86 0.50 14.02
CA ALA A 206 16.27 0.16 14.23
C ALA A 206 17.00 -0.14 12.93
N GLU A 207 16.39 -0.92 12.03
CA GLU A 207 17.06 -1.54 10.89
C GLU A 207 16.75 -0.92 9.52
N VAL A 208 15.61 -0.22 9.39
CA VAL A 208 15.24 0.41 8.13
C VAL A 208 15.58 1.89 8.17
N THR A 209 14.91 2.62 9.04
CA THR A 209 15.15 4.05 9.15
C THR A 209 14.53 4.64 10.43
N PRO A 210 15.34 5.36 11.25
CA PRO A 210 14.86 5.96 12.49
C PRO A 210 13.75 7.01 12.30
N HIS A 211 13.69 7.67 11.14
CA HIS A 211 12.68 8.72 10.90
C HIS A 211 11.24 8.16 10.84
N LEU A 212 11.07 6.85 10.60
CA LEU A 212 9.77 6.21 10.63
C LEU A 212 9.25 5.89 12.04
N ALA A 213 10.06 6.05 13.11
CA ALA A 213 9.69 5.71 14.48
C ALA A 213 8.34 6.28 14.92
N SER A 214 8.08 7.54 14.59
CA SER A 214 6.82 8.22 14.92
C SER A 214 5.85 8.31 13.74
N ARG A 215 6.10 7.59 12.65
CA ARG A 215 5.34 7.68 11.39
C ARG A 215 4.58 6.40 11.06
N ASN A 216 4.26 5.62 12.09
CA ASN A 216 3.43 4.43 11.98
C ASN A 216 1.95 4.76 12.15
N PHE A 217 1.09 4.27 11.26
CA PHE A 217 -0.36 4.37 11.34
C PHE A 217 -0.95 2.97 11.54
N VAL A 218 -1.31 2.61 12.78
CA VAL A 218 -1.82 1.28 13.12
C VAL A 218 -3.32 1.19 12.88
N VAL A 219 -3.76 0.13 12.20
CA VAL A 219 -5.17 -0.14 11.88
C VAL A 219 -5.54 -1.54 12.34
N ILE A 220 -6.53 -1.67 13.21
CA ILE A 220 -7.11 -2.98 13.54
C ILE A 220 -8.03 -3.42 12.41
N THR A 221 -7.80 -4.61 11.92
CA THR A 221 -8.58 -5.23 10.85
C THR A 221 -9.27 -6.50 11.34
N ARG A 222 -10.32 -6.96 10.62
CA ARG A 222 -11.05 -8.21 10.90
C ARG A 222 -11.48 -8.32 12.36
N PHE A 223 -11.92 -7.19 12.92
CA PHE A 223 -12.30 -7.11 14.32
C PHE A 223 -13.58 -7.88 14.60
N LYS A 224 -13.50 -8.82 15.54
CA LYS A 224 -14.64 -9.54 16.10
C LYS A 224 -14.97 -8.93 17.45
N ASN A 225 -16.19 -8.43 17.63
CA ASN A 225 -16.60 -7.74 18.85
C ASN A 225 -16.75 -8.71 20.05
N THR A 226 -15.66 -9.30 20.50
CA THR A 226 -15.55 -10.14 21.69
C THR A 226 -14.91 -9.37 22.84
N ARG A 227 -15.11 -9.82 24.09
CA ARG A 227 -14.44 -9.22 25.25
C ARG A 227 -12.91 -9.24 25.11
N TYR A 228 -12.37 -10.34 24.58
CA TYR A 228 -10.95 -10.52 24.37
C TYR A 228 -10.40 -9.51 23.32
N ALA A 229 -11.07 -9.38 22.18
CA ALA A 229 -10.66 -8.45 21.14
C ALA A 229 -10.77 -6.98 21.59
N ARG A 230 -11.75 -6.62 22.42
CA ARG A 230 -11.85 -5.28 23.01
C ARG A 230 -10.71 -4.97 23.98
N ASN A 231 -10.28 -5.93 24.78
CA ASN A 231 -9.12 -5.75 25.65
C ASN A 231 -7.85 -5.54 24.84
N ALA A 232 -7.63 -6.34 23.76
CA ALA A 232 -6.52 -6.19 22.85
C ALA A 232 -6.55 -4.85 22.09
N GLU A 233 -7.73 -4.39 21.67
CA GLU A 233 -7.89 -3.06 21.06
C GLU A 233 -7.50 -1.95 22.02
N ASN A 234 -7.91 -2.03 23.29
CA ASN A 234 -7.54 -1.04 24.30
C ASN A 234 -6.03 -1.02 24.56
N GLU A 235 -5.39 -2.18 24.64
CA GLU A 235 -3.93 -2.28 24.78
C GLU A 235 -3.20 -1.64 23.60
N LEU A 236 -3.63 -1.92 22.36
CA LEU A 236 -3.07 -1.27 21.17
C LEU A 236 -3.26 0.26 21.21
N LYS A 237 -4.43 0.72 21.63
CA LYS A 237 -4.70 2.16 21.79
C LYS A 237 -3.77 2.79 22.82
N GLU A 238 -3.54 2.15 23.96
CA GLU A 238 -2.60 2.66 24.98
C GLU A 238 -1.17 2.80 24.44
N ILE A 239 -0.72 1.85 23.59
CA ILE A 239 0.60 1.87 23.00
C ILE A 239 0.73 2.99 21.93
N TYR A 240 -0.25 3.09 21.01
CA TYR A 240 -0.10 3.90 19.79
C TYR A 240 -0.90 5.22 19.80
N LEU A 241 -1.92 5.39 20.65
CA LEU A 241 -2.77 6.59 20.65
C LEU A 241 -2.06 7.83 21.21
N LYS A 242 -1.05 7.64 22.05
CA LYS A 242 -0.26 8.75 22.61
C LYS A 242 0.34 9.63 21.52
N ASP A 243 0.73 9.03 20.40
CA ASP A 243 1.32 9.72 19.26
C ASP A 243 0.30 10.00 18.13
N ARG A 244 -0.99 9.75 18.37
CA ARG A 244 -2.08 9.87 17.37
C ARG A 244 -1.82 9.05 16.10
N THR A 245 -1.27 7.86 16.28
CA THR A 245 -0.87 6.94 15.20
C THR A 245 -1.86 5.79 15.00
N PHE A 246 -3.01 5.86 15.66
CA PHE A 246 -4.01 4.80 15.63
C PHE A 246 -5.17 5.17 14.72
N GLY A 247 -5.44 4.31 13.72
CA GLY A 247 -6.57 4.42 12.81
C GLY A 247 -7.87 3.81 13.36
N PRO A 248 -8.94 3.79 12.56
CA PRO A 248 -10.18 3.16 12.93
C PRO A 248 -10.04 1.63 13.00
N THR A 249 -10.93 1.01 13.77
CA THR A 249 -11.07 -0.44 13.82
C THR A 249 -12.01 -0.90 12.69
N ILE A 250 -11.53 -1.76 11.81
CA ILE A 250 -12.28 -2.33 10.68
C ILE A 250 -12.87 -3.67 11.10
N PRO A 251 -14.19 -3.85 11.13
CA PRO A 251 -14.81 -5.11 11.54
C PRO A 251 -14.57 -6.21 10.51
N GLU A 252 -14.60 -7.47 10.96
CA GLU A 252 -14.65 -8.60 10.05
C GLU A 252 -15.97 -8.57 9.27
N SER A 253 -15.88 -8.72 7.96
CA SER A 253 -17.04 -8.61 7.08
C SER A 253 -16.89 -9.49 5.85
N VAL A 254 -17.97 -10.18 5.52
CA VAL A 254 -18.08 -10.93 4.25
C VAL A 254 -18.00 -9.98 3.06
N GLN A 255 -18.55 -8.76 3.19
CA GLN A 255 -18.47 -7.75 2.14
C GLN A 255 -17.02 -7.32 1.84
N ALA A 256 -16.15 -7.25 2.87
CA ALA A 256 -14.73 -7.00 2.64
C ALA A 256 -14.09 -8.12 1.83
N LEU A 257 -14.43 -9.38 2.13
CA LEU A 257 -13.93 -10.52 1.37
C LEU A 257 -14.48 -10.52 -0.05
N SER A 258 -15.78 -10.33 -0.25
CA SER A 258 -16.39 -10.30 -1.59
C SER A 258 -15.94 -9.09 -2.42
N ALA A 259 -15.62 -7.96 -1.79
CA ALA A 259 -15.03 -6.81 -2.47
C ALA A 259 -13.63 -7.10 -3.04
N MET A 260 -12.96 -8.11 -2.47
CA MET A 260 -11.60 -8.54 -2.82
C MET A 260 -11.57 -9.80 -3.68
N ASP A 261 -12.69 -10.52 -3.78
CA ASP A 261 -12.82 -11.75 -4.56
C ASP A 261 -13.63 -11.47 -5.83
N ARG A 262 -12.92 -11.13 -6.93
CA ARG A 262 -13.56 -10.73 -8.19
C ARG A 262 -12.87 -11.29 -9.42
N PRO A 263 -13.11 -12.57 -9.76
CA PRO A 263 -12.51 -13.11 -10.98
C PRO A 263 -13.11 -12.51 -12.28
N ASP A 264 -14.36 -12.03 -12.30
CA ASP A 264 -15.10 -11.83 -13.56
C ASP A 264 -15.83 -10.49 -13.75
N LEU A 265 -15.74 -9.53 -12.83
CA LEU A 265 -16.48 -8.27 -12.94
C LEU A 265 -15.57 -7.05 -13.13
N ASP A 266 -15.81 -6.25 -14.20
CA ASP A 266 -14.97 -5.12 -14.56
C ASP A 266 -15.00 -3.95 -13.56
N SER A 267 -16.13 -3.71 -12.88
CA SER A 267 -16.27 -2.62 -11.90
C SER A 267 -17.45 -2.80 -10.94
N TYR A 268 -17.46 -2.07 -9.83
CA TYR A 268 -18.63 -1.89 -8.96
C TYR A 268 -19.33 -0.58 -9.30
N ASP A 269 -20.65 -0.55 -9.32
CA ASP A 269 -21.39 0.68 -9.62
C ASP A 269 -21.04 1.83 -8.66
N SER A 270 -20.81 1.51 -7.38
CA SER A 270 -20.60 2.51 -6.33
C SER A 270 -19.81 1.98 -5.13
N MET A 271 -19.33 2.89 -4.28
CA MET A 271 -18.76 2.57 -2.95
C MET A 271 -19.72 1.72 -2.11
N ARG A 272 -21.02 1.95 -2.20
CA ARG A 272 -22.01 1.13 -1.50
C ARG A 272 -22.10 -0.27 -2.10
N GLY A 273 -22.03 -0.41 -3.40
CA GLY A 273 -22.01 -1.69 -4.11
C GLY A 273 -20.79 -2.52 -3.70
N LYS A 274 -19.61 -1.88 -3.67
CA LYS A 274 -18.35 -2.55 -3.33
C LYS A 274 -18.24 -2.91 -1.85
N TYR A 275 -18.50 -1.97 -0.96
CA TYR A 275 -18.20 -2.11 0.48
C TYR A 275 -19.45 -2.33 1.36
N GLY A 276 -20.66 -2.17 0.83
CA GLY A 276 -21.88 -2.32 1.61
C GLY A 276 -21.89 -1.44 2.87
N ARG A 277 -22.03 -2.09 4.03
CA ARG A 277 -21.99 -1.40 5.33
C ARG A 277 -20.59 -0.88 5.70
N LEU A 278 -19.53 -1.51 5.21
CA LEU A 278 -18.14 -1.07 5.47
C LEU A 278 -17.76 0.26 4.78
N ARG A 279 -18.63 0.81 3.91
CA ARG A 279 -18.37 2.12 3.30
C ARG A 279 -18.03 3.21 4.32
N ASN A 280 -18.69 3.20 5.49
CA ASN A 280 -18.42 4.18 6.53
C ASN A 280 -17.06 3.97 7.18
N GLU A 281 -16.60 2.74 7.33
CA GLU A 281 -15.28 2.39 7.83
C GLU A 281 -14.19 2.78 6.83
N VAL A 282 -14.43 2.58 5.53
CA VAL A 282 -13.52 3.05 4.47
C VAL A 282 -13.39 4.57 4.51
N LYS A 283 -14.52 5.31 4.64
CA LYS A 283 -14.51 6.77 4.81
C LYS A 283 -13.68 7.19 6.02
N ARG A 284 -13.95 6.58 7.20
CA ARG A 284 -13.21 6.89 8.43
C ARG A 284 -11.73 6.56 8.32
N LEU A 285 -11.39 5.48 7.60
CA LEU A 285 -10.00 5.09 7.37
C LEU A 285 -9.27 6.15 6.54
N ALA A 286 -9.85 6.55 5.41
CA ALA A 286 -9.31 7.60 4.55
C ALA A 286 -9.19 8.94 5.30
N GLU A 287 -10.24 9.35 6.04
CA GLU A 287 -10.26 10.56 6.86
C GLU A 287 -9.17 10.56 7.94
N SER A 288 -9.08 9.47 8.70
CA SER A 288 -8.07 9.34 9.76
C SER A 288 -6.66 9.35 9.20
N PHE A 289 -6.44 8.70 8.05
CA PHE A 289 -5.15 8.67 7.39
C PHE A 289 -4.78 10.04 6.79
N ALA A 290 -5.70 10.72 6.11
CA ALA A 290 -5.50 12.08 5.61
C ALA A 290 -5.16 13.05 6.74
N ASN A 291 -5.88 13.00 7.86
CA ASN A 291 -5.59 13.79 9.06
C ASN A 291 -4.23 13.44 9.69
N PHE A 292 -3.83 12.17 9.65
CA PHE A 292 -2.52 11.73 10.11
C PHE A 292 -1.40 12.33 9.25
N LEU A 293 -1.55 12.33 7.93
CA LEU A 293 -0.60 12.94 6.99
C LEU A 293 -0.50 14.45 7.20
N ALA A 294 -1.63 15.15 7.28
CA ALA A 294 -1.67 16.61 7.44
C ALA A 294 -0.95 17.10 8.71
N LYS A 295 -1.08 16.40 9.84
CA LYS A 295 -0.43 16.76 11.10
C LYS A 295 1.09 16.61 11.06
N ARG A 296 1.64 15.81 10.15
CA ARG A 296 3.06 15.53 10.02
C ARG A 296 3.75 16.33 8.92
N SER A 297 2.95 16.95 8.06
CA SER A 297 3.38 17.85 7.01
C SER A 297 3.46 19.31 7.48
N SER A 298 3.42 19.60 8.80
CA SER A 298 3.43 20.98 9.32
C SER A 298 4.71 21.79 9.02
N GLY A 299 5.58 21.30 8.12
CA GLY A 299 6.57 22.05 7.36
C GLY A 299 6.21 22.24 5.88
N ASP A 300 5.48 21.29 5.26
CA ASP A 300 5.04 21.31 3.85
C ASP A 300 3.71 20.56 3.73
N ALA A 301 2.59 21.21 4.03
CA ALA A 301 1.26 20.57 3.98
C ALA A 301 0.90 20.17 2.56
N PRO A 302 0.55 18.87 2.28
CA PRO A 302 -0.06 18.52 1.02
C PRO A 302 -1.40 19.23 0.88
N THR A 303 -1.65 19.77 -0.29
CA THR A 303 -2.83 20.63 -0.63
C THR A 303 -4.18 19.88 -0.57
N MET A 304 -4.18 18.58 -0.24
CA MET A 304 -5.38 17.72 -0.14
C MET A 304 -6.44 18.17 0.88
N LEU A 305 -6.10 19.08 1.79
CA LEU A 305 -6.98 19.48 2.90
C LEU A 305 -7.34 20.95 2.88
N ARG A 306 -7.25 21.62 1.75
CA ARG A 306 -7.80 22.97 1.61
C ARG A 306 -9.15 22.86 0.94
N ASP A 307 -10.16 23.23 1.73
CA ASP A 307 -11.62 23.35 1.48
C ASP A 307 -12.04 23.54 0.03
#